data_a56efbf99f3580000de25cb8f4e231b6
#
_entry.id   a56efbf99f3580000de25cb8f4e231b6
#
_cell.length_a   1.000
_cell.length_b   1.000
_cell.length_c   1.000
_cell.angle_alpha   90.00
_cell.angle_beta   90.00
_cell.angle_gamma   90.00
#
_symmetry.space_group_name_H-M   'P 1'
#
loop_
_entity.id
_entity.type
_entity.pdbx_description
1 polymer ?
#
loop_
_entity_poly.entity_id
_entity_poly.type
_entity_poly.pdbx_seq_one_letter_code
_entity_poly.pdbx_strand_id
1 'polypeptide(L)'
;AIFPTSMMKVMNAAQYAEISNELSMNAGTGPTTTPEELAKWQAGGPGYESTDWLDAVFKKSAGSQQHTLSVEGGSDKMTYYASFGYAHDGDLTRGGDFNYERYTMRSNFTAQLSKDLKAEVNVSGRYDVTNAPIQGVFDLLFKSTLMRPTSGVYANNNSEYYNAAYPFLDNPVAAMNGDLTGMNTSRGRSLQSTATLTYDVPWVKGLKAKLMTSYDASDNRTSHERKLYQLYSYNSQNESYDVSKTINDPSSLYVNMNNGNNLNIQAQLSYSTTIARDH
;
A
#
# COMPACT_ATOMS: atom_id res chain seq x y z
N ALA A 1 2.70 -1.54 -15.30
CA ALA A 1 1.54 -2.23 -14.75
C ALA A 1 2.00 -3.32 -13.78
N ILE A 2 1.22 -3.54 -12.72
CA ILE A 2 1.42 -4.57 -11.71
C ILE A 2 0.46 -5.71 -12.04
N PHE A 3 0.96 -6.95 -12.03
CA PHE A 3 0.18 -8.15 -12.29
C PHE A 3 0.37 -9.15 -11.14
N PRO A 4 -0.69 -9.86 -10.68
CA PRO A 4 -0.49 -11.01 -9.82
C PRO A 4 0.27 -12.09 -10.59
N THR A 5 1.24 -12.72 -9.95
CA THR A 5 2.07 -13.78 -10.57
C THR A 5 1.23 -15.01 -10.93
N SER A 6 0.22 -15.32 -10.10
CA SER A 6 -0.81 -16.33 -10.36
C SER A 6 -2.02 -16.03 -9.50
N MET A 7 -3.21 -16.36 -10.00
CA MET A 7 -4.43 -16.37 -9.20
C MET A 7 -4.85 -17.82 -9.01
N MET A 8 -5.23 -18.18 -7.79
CA MET A 8 -5.79 -19.49 -7.49
C MET A 8 -7.10 -19.70 -8.26
N LYS A 9 -7.31 -20.91 -8.75
CA LYS A 9 -8.62 -21.30 -9.26
C LYS A 9 -9.45 -21.81 -8.09
N VAL A 10 -10.61 -21.23 -7.91
CA VAL A 10 -11.59 -21.67 -6.90
C VAL A 10 -12.69 -22.49 -7.57
N MET A 11 -13.38 -23.30 -6.77
CA MET A 11 -14.53 -24.09 -7.23
C MET A 11 -15.69 -23.17 -7.59
N ASN A 12 -16.45 -23.54 -8.62
CA ASN A 12 -17.74 -22.91 -8.88
C ASN A 12 -18.84 -23.50 -7.97
N ALA A 13 -20.06 -22.94 -8.02
CA ALA A 13 -21.17 -23.35 -7.17
C ALA A 13 -21.58 -24.81 -7.35
N ALA A 14 -21.59 -25.31 -8.57
CA ALA A 14 -21.92 -26.72 -8.86
C ALA A 14 -20.87 -27.66 -8.26
N GLN A 15 -19.60 -27.41 -8.50
CA GLN A 15 -18.51 -28.22 -7.93
C GLN A 15 -18.52 -28.18 -6.39
N TYR A 16 -18.81 -27.02 -5.81
CA TYR A 16 -18.93 -26.86 -4.35
C TYR A 16 -20.09 -27.72 -3.82
N ALA A 17 -21.27 -27.74 -4.48
CA ALA A 17 -22.43 -28.55 -4.08
C ALA A 17 -22.14 -30.05 -4.21
N GLU A 18 -21.46 -30.48 -5.29
CA GLU A 18 -21.04 -31.88 -5.49
C GLU A 18 -20.11 -32.37 -4.39
N ILE A 19 -19.02 -31.57 -4.08
CA ILE A 19 -18.05 -31.91 -3.03
C ILE A 19 -18.73 -31.88 -1.65
N SER A 20 -19.63 -30.92 -1.41
CA SER A 20 -20.37 -30.85 -0.14
C SER A 20 -21.23 -32.09 0.07
N ASN A 21 -21.88 -32.62 -0.99
CA ASN A 21 -22.62 -33.88 -0.94
C ASN A 21 -21.70 -35.07 -0.65
N GLU A 22 -20.55 -35.14 -1.31
CA GLU A 22 -19.57 -36.20 -1.07
C GLU A 22 -19.08 -36.21 0.38
N LEU A 23 -18.72 -35.05 0.92
CA LEU A 23 -18.29 -34.87 2.32
C LEU A 23 -19.38 -35.30 3.31
N SER A 24 -20.65 -34.91 3.07
CA SER A 24 -21.78 -35.31 3.92
C SER A 24 -22.08 -36.78 3.87
N MET A 25 -21.99 -37.38 2.68
CA MET A 25 -22.17 -38.84 2.51
C MET A 25 -21.06 -39.59 3.24
N ASN A 26 -19.81 -39.18 3.11
CA ASN A 26 -18.68 -39.78 3.83
C ASN A 26 -18.79 -39.61 5.35
N ALA A 27 -19.44 -38.56 5.82
CA ALA A 27 -19.74 -38.33 7.25
C ALA A 27 -20.99 -39.10 7.71
N GLY A 28 -21.70 -39.81 6.85
CA GLY A 28 -22.90 -40.61 7.17
C GLY A 28 -24.17 -39.78 7.38
N THR A 29 -24.18 -38.48 6.99
CA THR A 29 -25.35 -37.61 7.17
C THR A 29 -26.26 -37.47 5.95
N GLY A 30 -25.91 -38.14 4.82
CA GLY A 30 -26.64 -38.02 3.55
C GLY A 30 -26.31 -36.71 2.79
N PRO A 31 -26.80 -36.60 1.53
CA PRO A 31 -26.50 -35.42 0.70
C PRO A 31 -27.19 -34.19 1.24
N THR A 32 -26.48 -33.05 1.16
CA THR A 32 -26.98 -31.70 1.58
C THR A 32 -27.75 -31.01 0.46
N THR A 33 -27.53 -31.44 -0.80
CA THR A 33 -28.15 -30.88 -2.01
C THR A 33 -28.79 -32.03 -2.79
N THR A 34 -30.08 -31.90 -3.13
CA THR A 34 -30.77 -32.93 -3.92
C THR A 34 -30.27 -32.99 -5.38
N PRO A 35 -30.46 -34.08 -6.11
CA PRO A 35 -30.09 -34.15 -7.53
C PRO A 35 -30.76 -33.06 -8.38
N GLU A 36 -32.00 -32.73 -8.09
CA GLU A 36 -32.75 -31.65 -8.77
C GLU A 36 -32.16 -30.28 -8.50
N GLU A 37 -31.75 -30.04 -7.27
CA GLU A 37 -31.10 -28.77 -6.88
C GLU A 37 -29.68 -28.68 -7.44
N LEU A 38 -28.93 -29.77 -7.45
CA LEU A 38 -27.62 -29.84 -8.08
C LEU A 38 -27.71 -29.52 -9.58
N ALA A 39 -28.71 -30.06 -10.27
CA ALA A 39 -28.95 -29.75 -11.68
C ALA A 39 -29.22 -28.24 -11.91
N LYS A 40 -29.89 -27.55 -10.97
CA LYS A 40 -30.08 -26.09 -11.03
C LYS A 40 -28.76 -25.35 -10.86
N TRP A 41 -27.88 -25.76 -9.93
CA TRP A 41 -26.55 -25.21 -9.79
C TRP A 41 -25.68 -25.40 -11.03
N GLN A 42 -25.81 -26.55 -11.71
CA GLN A 42 -25.12 -26.85 -12.96
C GLN A 42 -25.64 -25.99 -14.13
N ALA A 43 -26.96 -25.78 -14.18
CA ALA A 43 -27.60 -24.96 -15.21
C ALA A 43 -27.34 -23.44 -15.00
N GLY A 44 -27.15 -23.03 -13.76
CA GLY A 44 -27.11 -21.62 -13.39
C GLY A 44 -28.46 -20.91 -13.55
N GLY A 45 -28.47 -19.61 -13.31
CA GLY A 45 -29.65 -18.77 -13.47
C GLY A 45 -30.06 -18.08 -12.18
N PRO A 46 -31.20 -17.35 -12.16
CA PRO A 46 -31.62 -16.58 -11.01
C PRO A 46 -31.73 -17.43 -9.74
N GLY A 47 -30.99 -17.02 -8.69
CA GLY A 47 -30.91 -17.73 -7.40
C GLY A 47 -29.93 -18.91 -7.37
N TYR A 48 -29.30 -19.25 -8.49
CA TYR A 48 -28.29 -20.31 -8.63
C TYR A 48 -27.03 -19.80 -9.34
N GLU A 49 -26.69 -18.53 -9.13
CA GLU A 49 -25.49 -17.93 -9.66
C GLU A 49 -24.26 -18.43 -8.92
N SER A 50 -23.15 -18.56 -9.63
CA SER A 50 -21.87 -18.91 -9.05
C SER A 50 -21.02 -17.65 -8.87
N THR A 51 -20.68 -17.33 -7.64
CA THR A 51 -19.81 -16.18 -7.32
C THR A 51 -18.36 -16.60 -7.31
N ASP A 52 -17.56 -16.06 -8.23
CA ASP A 52 -16.10 -16.07 -8.12
C ASP A 52 -15.67 -14.89 -7.24
N TRP A 53 -15.45 -15.16 -5.97
CA TRP A 53 -15.08 -14.15 -4.98
C TRP A 53 -13.71 -13.53 -5.22
N LEU A 54 -12.78 -14.26 -5.85
CA LEU A 54 -11.49 -13.71 -6.24
C LEU A 54 -11.65 -12.70 -7.38
N ASP A 55 -12.43 -13.02 -8.40
CA ASP A 55 -12.71 -12.08 -9.48
C ASP A 55 -13.58 -10.92 -9.01
N ALA A 56 -14.48 -11.11 -8.04
CA ALA A 56 -15.30 -10.04 -7.46
C ALA A 56 -14.45 -9.01 -6.69
N VAL A 57 -13.31 -9.42 -6.11
CA VAL A 57 -12.43 -8.56 -5.31
C VAL A 57 -11.24 -8.05 -6.11
N PHE A 58 -10.62 -8.87 -6.95
CA PHE A 58 -9.33 -8.54 -7.58
C PHE A 58 -9.44 -8.29 -9.09
N LYS A 59 -8.63 -7.35 -9.55
CA LYS A 59 -8.37 -7.09 -10.97
C LYS A 59 -7.21 -7.95 -11.46
N LYS A 60 -7.15 -8.16 -12.76
CA LYS A 60 -6.04 -8.87 -13.41
C LYS A 60 -4.77 -8.02 -13.51
N SER A 61 -4.88 -6.71 -13.39
CA SER A 61 -3.75 -5.78 -13.43
C SER A 61 -4.09 -4.45 -12.78
N ALA A 62 -3.06 -3.75 -12.30
CA ALA A 62 -3.13 -2.38 -11.83
C ALA A 62 -2.13 -1.49 -12.56
N GLY A 63 -2.46 -0.19 -12.67
CA GLY A 63 -1.56 0.81 -13.22
C GLY A 63 -0.42 1.11 -12.26
N SER A 64 0.79 1.23 -12.79
CA SER A 64 1.95 1.78 -12.08
C SER A 64 2.65 2.76 -13.01
N GLN A 65 3.05 3.90 -12.49
CA GLN A 65 3.77 4.91 -13.26
C GLN A 65 4.87 5.55 -12.44
N GLN A 66 5.96 5.90 -13.12
CA GLN A 66 7.07 6.61 -12.52
C GLN A 66 7.59 7.66 -13.51
N HIS A 67 7.77 8.87 -13.01
CA HIS A 67 8.31 9.98 -13.78
C HIS A 67 9.46 10.59 -13.02
N THR A 68 10.53 10.93 -13.75
CA THR A 68 11.69 11.61 -13.17
C THR A 68 12.12 12.72 -14.13
N LEU A 69 12.30 13.91 -13.59
CA LEU A 69 12.86 15.05 -14.27
C LEU A 69 14.13 15.45 -13.54
N SER A 70 15.23 15.69 -14.28
CA SER A 70 16.46 16.17 -13.71
C SER A 70 17.08 17.24 -14.58
N VAL A 71 17.81 18.15 -13.94
CA VAL A 71 18.63 19.17 -14.58
C VAL A 71 19.97 19.22 -13.88
N GLU A 72 21.03 19.30 -14.66
CA GLU A 72 22.39 19.46 -14.16
C GLU A 72 23.16 20.48 -15.01
N GLY A 73 24.14 21.10 -14.43
CA GLY A 73 24.99 22.03 -15.12
C GLY A 73 26.08 22.57 -14.21
N GLY A 74 26.92 23.44 -14.78
CA GLY A 74 27.97 24.07 -14.00
C GLY A 74 29.01 24.80 -14.84
N SER A 75 30.02 25.26 -14.14
CA SER A 75 31.21 25.87 -14.67
C SER A 75 32.43 25.37 -13.86
N ASP A 76 33.62 25.83 -14.16
CA ASP A 76 34.82 25.51 -13.39
C ASP A 76 34.71 25.92 -11.89
N LYS A 77 33.80 26.86 -11.54
CA LYS A 77 33.61 27.34 -10.18
C LYS A 77 32.41 26.81 -9.47
N MET A 78 31.42 26.25 -10.16
CA MET A 78 30.21 25.75 -9.54
C MET A 78 29.60 24.63 -10.35
N THR A 79 28.98 23.65 -9.65
CA THR A 79 28.16 22.62 -10.25
C THR A 79 26.85 22.51 -9.51
N TYR A 80 25.80 22.19 -10.23
CA TYR A 80 24.49 21.94 -9.63
C TYR A 80 23.82 20.73 -10.29
N TYR A 81 23.02 20.07 -9.50
CA TYR A 81 22.09 19.02 -9.91
C TYR A 81 20.78 19.22 -9.17
N ALA A 82 19.67 19.13 -9.86
CA ALA A 82 18.35 19.06 -9.25
C ALA A 82 17.52 18.00 -9.92
N SER A 83 16.73 17.25 -9.14
CA SER A 83 15.78 16.27 -9.67
C SER A 83 14.48 16.28 -8.89
N PHE A 84 13.41 15.94 -9.61
CA PHE A 84 12.08 15.70 -9.07
C PHE A 84 11.59 14.35 -9.61
N GLY A 85 11.05 13.52 -8.72
CA GLY A 85 10.48 12.22 -9.06
C GLY A 85 9.06 12.09 -8.52
N TYR A 86 8.20 11.48 -9.30
CA TYR A 86 6.85 11.05 -8.93
C TYR A 86 6.71 9.56 -9.22
N ALA A 87 6.12 8.82 -8.29
CA ALA A 87 5.73 7.43 -8.49
C ALA A 87 4.30 7.21 -7.95
N HIS A 88 3.53 6.42 -8.68
CA HIS A 88 2.20 5.99 -8.28
C HIS A 88 2.02 4.51 -8.59
N ASP A 89 1.56 3.76 -7.60
CA ASP A 89 1.13 2.37 -7.74
C ASP A 89 -0.37 2.29 -7.44
N GLY A 90 -1.12 1.77 -8.39
CA GLY A 90 -2.57 1.61 -8.31
C GLY A 90 -2.96 0.30 -7.66
N ASP A 91 -4.26 0.16 -7.44
CA ASP A 91 -4.90 -0.92 -6.71
C ASP A 91 -5.20 -2.14 -7.59
N LEU A 92 -4.82 -3.31 -7.11
CA LEU A 92 -5.23 -4.61 -7.68
C LEU A 92 -6.62 -5.03 -7.22
N THR A 93 -7.22 -4.38 -6.21
CA THR A 93 -8.61 -4.63 -5.85
C THR A 93 -9.57 -3.81 -6.71
N ARG A 94 -10.82 -4.26 -6.82
CA ARG A 94 -11.84 -3.53 -7.58
C ARG A 94 -12.36 -2.30 -6.83
N GLY A 95 -12.13 -2.21 -5.51
CA GLY A 95 -12.47 -1.04 -4.69
C GLY A 95 -11.75 0.23 -5.13
N GLY A 96 -10.48 0.12 -5.50
CA GLY A 96 -9.69 1.26 -5.95
C GLY A 96 -9.05 2.05 -4.81
N ASP A 97 -9.18 1.60 -3.58
CA ASP A 97 -8.78 2.33 -2.37
C ASP A 97 -7.34 2.03 -1.90
N PHE A 98 -6.71 0.98 -2.46
CA PHE A 98 -5.30 0.70 -2.23
C PHE A 98 -4.46 1.49 -3.23
N ASN A 99 -3.78 2.53 -2.77
CA ASN A 99 -2.87 3.28 -3.63
C ASN A 99 -1.63 3.75 -2.85
N TYR A 100 -0.56 3.92 -3.59
CA TYR A 100 0.69 4.47 -3.11
C TYR A 100 1.16 5.58 -4.03
N GLU A 101 1.47 6.73 -3.44
CA GLU A 101 2.08 7.86 -4.14
C GLU A 101 3.36 8.27 -3.45
N ARG A 102 4.38 8.61 -4.24
CA ARG A 102 5.64 9.10 -3.74
C ARG A 102 6.16 10.25 -4.58
N TYR A 103 6.53 11.32 -3.90
CA TYR A 103 7.23 12.47 -4.45
C TYR A 103 8.63 12.52 -3.86
N THR A 104 9.63 12.70 -4.70
CA THR A 104 11.03 12.84 -4.29
C THR A 104 11.64 14.08 -4.90
N MET A 105 12.46 14.78 -4.14
CA MET A 105 13.26 15.87 -4.64
C MET A 105 14.71 15.71 -4.18
N ARG A 106 15.65 16.11 -5.02
CA ARG A 106 17.07 16.17 -4.69
C ARG A 106 17.70 17.39 -5.31
N SER A 107 18.56 18.05 -4.56
CA SER A 107 19.40 19.14 -5.05
C SER A 107 20.79 18.99 -4.48
N ASN A 108 21.79 19.02 -5.35
CA ASN A 108 23.21 19.04 -4.99
C ASN A 108 23.82 20.28 -5.60
N PHE A 109 24.54 21.06 -4.78
CA PHE A 109 25.22 22.26 -5.19
C PHE A 109 26.64 22.24 -4.67
N THR A 110 27.61 22.55 -5.53
CA THR A 110 29.01 22.70 -5.18
C THR A 110 29.52 24.03 -5.72
N ALA A 111 30.21 24.79 -4.91
CA ALA A 111 30.82 26.05 -5.33
C ALA A 111 32.23 26.21 -4.80
N GLN A 112 33.16 26.63 -5.65
CA GLN A 112 34.48 27.14 -5.28
C GLN A 112 34.34 28.60 -4.94
N LEU A 113 34.22 28.95 -3.64
CA LEU A 113 33.99 30.31 -3.16
C LEU A 113 35.25 31.17 -3.29
N SER A 114 36.42 30.56 -3.12
CA SER A 114 37.71 31.15 -3.41
C SER A 114 38.67 30.06 -3.87
N LYS A 115 39.91 30.39 -4.19
CA LYS A 115 40.94 29.38 -4.58
C LYS A 115 41.18 28.34 -3.48
N ASP A 116 40.87 28.64 -2.23
CA ASP A 116 41.18 27.82 -1.05
C ASP A 116 39.91 27.35 -0.30
N LEU A 117 38.72 27.85 -0.69
CA LEU A 117 37.46 27.54 0.00
C LEU A 117 36.41 26.99 -0.94
N LYS A 118 35.96 25.77 -0.64
CA LYS A 118 34.87 25.03 -1.34
C LYS A 118 33.67 24.86 -0.41
N ALA A 119 32.48 25.11 -0.93
CA ALA A 119 31.20 24.82 -0.28
C ALA A 119 30.42 23.76 -1.06
N GLU A 120 29.80 22.86 -0.33
CA GLU A 120 28.92 21.80 -0.89
C GLU A 120 27.64 21.75 -0.07
N VAL A 121 26.50 21.75 -0.75
CA VAL A 121 25.17 21.63 -0.13
C VAL A 121 24.40 20.55 -0.85
N ASN A 122 23.91 19.58 -0.09
CA ASN A 122 23.07 18.51 -0.59
C ASN A 122 21.76 18.51 0.20
N VAL A 123 20.63 18.51 -0.50
CA VAL A 123 19.30 18.44 0.08
C VAL A 123 18.51 17.36 -0.64
N SER A 124 17.86 16.49 0.10
CA SER A 124 16.88 15.54 -0.44
C SER A 124 15.62 15.53 0.41
N GLY A 125 14.48 15.44 -0.27
CA GLY A 125 13.18 15.37 0.35
C GLY A 125 12.36 14.22 -0.24
N ARG A 126 11.53 13.61 0.61
CA ARG A 126 10.56 12.59 0.19
C ARG A 126 9.24 12.86 0.90
N TYR A 127 8.16 12.72 0.13
CA TYR A 127 6.80 12.65 0.64
C TYR A 127 6.12 11.45 0.04
N ASP A 128 5.54 10.61 0.87
CA ASP A 128 4.78 9.44 0.44
C ASP A 128 3.43 9.34 1.14
N VAL A 129 2.46 8.85 0.41
CA VAL A 129 1.10 8.59 0.88
C VAL A 129 0.74 7.16 0.51
N THR A 130 0.25 6.41 1.49
CA THR A 130 -0.36 5.10 1.28
C THR A 130 -1.80 5.17 1.78
N ASN A 131 -2.76 4.82 0.96
CA ASN A 131 -4.13 4.60 1.35
C ASN A 131 -4.47 3.12 1.17
N ALA A 132 -5.25 2.60 2.10
CA ALA A 132 -5.77 1.24 2.05
C ALA A 132 -7.07 1.16 2.85
N PRO A 133 -8.05 0.32 2.48
CA PRO A 133 -9.14 -0.06 3.36
C PRO A 133 -8.60 -0.65 4.67
N ILE A 134 -9.45 -0.69 5.69
CA ILE A 134 -9.07 -1.25 7.00
C ILE A 134 -8.59 -2.69 6.89
N GLN A 135 -9.18 -3.48 6.00
CA GLN A 135 -8.74 -4.84 5.74
C GLN A 135 -7.69 -4.87 4.64
N GLY A 136 -6.52 -5.41 4.98
CA GLY A 136 -5.40 -5.52 4.06
C GLY A 136 -5.65 -6.48 2.90
N VAL A 137 -4.87 -6.37 1.84
CA VAL A 137 -4.97 -7.23 0.63
C VAL A 137 -4.90 -8.72 0.97
N PHE A 138 -4.04 -9.11 1.93
CA PHE A 138 -3.92 -10.51 2.34
C PHE A 138 -5.21 -11.03 3.01
N ASP A 139 -5.84 -10.22 3.87
CA ASP A 139 -7.11 -10.59 4.51
C ASP A 139 -8.23 -10.72 3.49
N LEU A 140 -8.28 -9.80 2.50
CA LEU A 140 -9.24 -9.88 1.41
C LEU A 140 -9.04 -11.15 0.57
N LEU A 141 -7.78 -11.48 0.24
CA LEU A 141 -7.44 -12.71 -0.49
C LEU A 141 -7.89 -13.94 0.30
N PHE A 142 -7.51 -14.03 1.58
CA PHE A 142 -7.86 -15.14 2.44
C PHE A 142 -9.38 -15.30 2.58
N LYS A 143 -10.10 -14.22 2.85
CA LYS A 143 -11.57 -14.24 2.95
C LYS A 143 -12.21 -14.68 1.63
N SER A 144 -11.75 -14.15 0.51
CA SER A 144 -12.28 -14.50 -0.82
C SER A 144 -12.14 -16.00 -1.15
N THR A 145 -11.08 -16.66 -0.65
CA THR A 145 -10.90 -18.10 -0.86
C THR A 145 -11.78 -18.98 0.05
N LEU A 146 -12.25 -18.43 1.17
CA LEU A 146 -13.09 -19.14 2.13
C LEU A 146 -14.59 -18.94 1.88
N MET A 147 -14.96 -17.94 1.09
CA MET A 147 -16.36 -17.66 0.79
C MET A 147 -16.97 -18.77 -0.09
N ARG A 148 -18.22 -19.10 0.18
CA ARG A 148 -18.97 -20.11 -0.61
C ARG A 148 -19.36 -19.54 -1.96
N PRO A 149 -19.06 -20.22 -3.06
CA PRO A 149 -19.44 -19.75 -4.39
C PRO A 149 -20.96 -19.77 -4.64
N THR A 150 -21.72 -20.49 -3.80
CA THR A 150 -23.20 -20.50 -3.79
C THR A 150 -23.83 -19.28 -3.13
N SER A 151 -23.02 -18.36 -2.59
CA SER A 151 -23.50 -17.15 -1.94
C SER A 151 -23.19 -15.93 -2.79
N GLY A 152 -24.20 -15.11 -3.06
CA GLY A 152 -24.03 -13.85 -3.79
C GLY A 152 -23.30 -12.76 -2.97
N VAL A 153 -22.70 -11.81 -3.66
CA VAL A 153 -22.08 -10.63 -3.05
C VAL A 153 -23.11 -9.79 -2.29
N TYR A 154 -24.30 -9.66 -2.86
CA TYR A 154 -25.39 -8.87 -2.32
C TYR A 154 -26.55 -9.79 -1.92
N ALA A 155 -27.27 -9.41 -0.86
CA ALA A 155 -28.48 -10.12 -0.44
C ALA A 155 -29.55 -9.96 -1.54
N ASN A 156 -30.09 -11.08 -2.02
CA ASN A 156 -31.06 -11.14 -3.12
C ASN A 156 -30.66 -10.29 -4.34
N ASN A 157 -29.34 -10.25 -4.67
CA ASN A 157 -28.78 -9.48 -5.78
C ASN A 157 -29.07 -7.96 -5.75
N ASN A 158 -29.46 -7.41 -4.60
CA ASN A 158 -29.67 -5.98 -4.43
C ASN A 158 -28.37 -5.32 -3.95
N SER A 159 -27.77 -4.48 -4.80
CA SER A 159 -26.47 -3.84 -4.55
C SER A 159 -26.43 -2.87 -3.35
N GLU A 160 -27.58 -2.51 -2.80
CA GLU A 160 -27.64 -1.68 -1.58
C GLU A 160 -27.34 -2.50 -0.32
N TYR A 161 -27.45 -3.84 -0.37
CA TYR A 161 -27.35 -4.72 0.79
C TYR A 161 -26.27 -5.77 0.61
N TYR A 162 -25.08 -5.53 1.15
CA TYR A 162 -24.01 -6.54 1.16
C TYR A 162 -24.44 -7.77 1.96
N ASN A 163 -24.28 -8.95 1.36
CA ASN A 163 -24.74 -10.21 1.93
C ASN A 163 -23.87 -10.68 3.10
N ALA A 164 -24.50 -11.09 4.19
CA ALA A 164 -23.89 -11.78 5.33
C ALA A 164 -23.72 -13.29 5.04
N ALA A 165 -23.08 -13.62 3.92
CA ALA A 165 -23.04 -14.97 3.36
C ALA A 165 -22.34 -16.02 4.24
N TYR A 166 -21.54 -15.60 5.23
CA TYR A 166 -20.82 -16.50 6.12
C TYR A 166 -20.80 -15.98 7.57
N PRO A 167 -21.14 -16.82 8.58
CA PRO A 167 -21.29 -16.35 9.96
C PRO A 167 -20.02 -15.76 10.56
N PHE A 168 -18.83 -16.29 10.20
CA PHE A 168 -17.56 -15.94 10.81
C PHE A 168 -16.69 -15.00 9.96
N LEU A 169 -17.06 -14.75 8.72
CA LEU A 169 -16.29 -13.90 7.81
C LEU A 169 -17.12 -12.69 7.38
N ASP A 170 -16.43 -11.59 7.16
CA ASP A 170 -17.02 -10.40 6.55
C ASP A 170 -17.08 -10.60 5.04
N ASN A 171 -18.01 -9.93 4.40
CA ASN A 171 -18.11 -9.90 2.96
C ASN A 171 -16.88 -9.20 2.36
N PRO A 172 -16.02 -9.88 1.59
CA PRO A 172 -14.75 -9.27 1.13
C PRO A 172 -14.96 -8.12 0.14
N VAL A 173 -16.08 -8.09 -0.59
CA VAL A 173 -16.41 -6.96 -1.48
C VAL A 173 -16.84 -5.73 -0.66
N ALA A 174 -17.61 -5.90 0.42
CA ALA A 174 -17.89 -4.83 1.36
C ALA A 174 -16.60 -4.36 2.05
N ALA A 175 -15.75 -5.31 2.46
CA ALA A 175 -14.53 -5.05 3.20
C ALA A 175 -13.46 -4.29 2.40
N MET A 176 -13.43 -4.40 1.07
CA MET A 176 -12.52 -3.62 0.23
C MET A 176 -12.97 -2.18 -0.02
N ASN A 177 -14.19 -1.82 0.36
CA ASN A 177 -14.75 -0.49 0.15
C ASN A 177 -14.40 0.40 1.37
N GLY A 178 -13.43 1.28 1.20
CA GLY A 178 -12.96 2.19 2.25
C GLY A 178 -13.98 3.26 2.64
N ASP A 179 -14.86 3.67 1.72
CA ASP A 179 -15.94 4.59 2.04
C ASP A 179 -16.95 3.97 3.03
N LEU A 180 -17.16 2.67 2.92
CA LEU A 180 -18.06 1.92 3.79
C LEU A 180 -17.38 1.54 5.12
N THR A 181 -16.18 0.99 5.08
CA THR A 181 -15.53 0.32 6.22
C THR A 181 -14.53 1.18 6.95
N GLY A 182 -14.10 2.28 6.33
CA GLY A 182 -13.03 3.16 6.81
C GLY A 182 -11.70 2.88 6.12
N MET A 183 -10.72 3.72 6.43
CA MET A 183 -9.44 3.78 5.72
C MET A 183 -8.24 3.75 6.67
N ASN A 184 -7.20 3.07 6.23
CA ASN A 184 -5.84 3.26 6.73
C ASN A 184 -5.11 4.24 5.81
N THR A 185 -4.70 5.39 6.34
CA THR A 185 -3.89 6.35 5.61
C THR A 185 -2.57 6.55 6.32
N SER A 186 -1.45 6.35 5.61
CA SER A 186 -0.11 6.66 6.09
C SER A 186 0.50 7.76 5.23
N ARG A 187 1.04 8.81 5.88
CA ARG A 187 1.74 9.92 5.24
C ARG A 187 3.11 10.07 5.85
N GLY A 188 4.14 9.83 5.04
CA GLY A 188 5.53 9.95 5.42
C GLY A 188 6.16 11.20 4.79
N ARG A 189 6.96 11.94 5.57
CA ARG A 189 7.79 13.04 5.09
C ARG A 189 9.20 12.85 5.62
N SER A 190 10.19 13.06 4.77
CA SER A 190 11.57 13.11 5.22
C SER A 190 12.33 14.23 4.49
N LEU A 191 13.20 14.88 5.22
CA LEU A 191 14.16 15.86 4.73
C LEU A 191 15.53 15.44 5.21
N GLN A 192 16.49 15.40 4.31
CA GLN A 192 17.90 15.17 4.59
C GLN A 192 18.70 16.34 3.98
N SER A 193 19.53 16.98 4.77
CA SER A 193 20.36 18.06 4.30
C SER A 193 21.76 17.95 4.87
N THR A 194 22.76 18.26 4.04
CA THR A 194 24.17 18.31 4.44
C THR A 194 24.81 19.53 3.81
N ALA A 195 25.49 20.31 4.64
CA ALA A 195 26.36 21.39 4.20
C ALA A 195 27.80 21.09 4.61
N THR A 196 28.72 21.26 3.69
CA THR A 196 30.14 21.01 3.91
C THR A 196 30.96 22.25 3.44
N LEU A 197 31.86 22.72 4.29
CA LEU A 197 32.89 23.68 3.94
C LEU A 197 34.24 22.99 3.99
N THR A 198 35.02 23.09 2.95
CA THR A 198 36.41 22.61 2.89
C THR A 198 37.33 23.76 2.63
N TYR A 199 38.31 23.92 3.49
CA TYR A 199 39.30 25.00 3.43
C TYR A 199 40.70 24.40 3.30
N ASP A 200 41.37 24.68 2.20
CA ASP A 200 42.79 24.40 2.00
C ASP A 200 43.58 25.52 2.69
N VAL A 201 44.36 25.20 3.73
CA VAL A 201 45.07 26.17 4.53
C VAL A 201 46.31 26.71 3.78
N PRO A 202 46.30 27.96 3.26
CA PRO A 202 47.32 28.40 2.31
C PRO A 202 48.75 28.46 2.85
N TRP A 203 48.87 28.71 4.15
CA TRP A 203 50.18 28.84 4.82
C TRP A 203 50.73 27.51 5.36
N VAL A 204 50.01 26.42 5.28
CA VAL A 204 50.47 25.05 5.62
C VAL A 204 50.15 24.12 4.49
N LYS A 205 51.13 23.95 3.58
CA LYS A 205 50.97 23.13 2.39
C LYS A 205 50.54 21.69 2.76
N GLY A 206 49.41 21.25 2.23
CA GLY A 206 48.86 19.92 2.47
C GLY A 206 47.90 19.80 3.67
N LEU A 207 47.66 20.89 4.42
CA LEU A 207 46.67 20.94 5.50
C LEU A 207 45.31 21.37 4.94
N LYS A 208 44.28 20.58 5.27
CA LYS A 208 42.87 20.86 4.94
C LYS A 208 42.04 20.82 6.21
N ALA A 209 41.16 21.81 6.35
CA ALA A 209 40.11 21.83 7.37
C ALA A 209 38.77 21.61 6.70
N LYS A 210 37.94 20.73 7.28
CA LYS A 210 36.59 20.43 6.79
C LYS A 210 35.60 20.58 7.94
N LEU A 211 34.54 21.34 7.70
CA LEU A 211 33.39 21.43 8.59
C LEU A 211 32.17 20.89 7.83
N MET A 212 31.48 19.92 8.42
CA MET A 212 30.26 19.35 7.88
C MET A 212 29.15 19.45 8.91
N THR A 213 27.99 19.87 8.48
CA THR A 213 26.76 19.80 9.27
C THR A 213 25.71 19.07 8.47
N SER A 214 24.99 18.14 9.10
CA SER A 214 23.82 17.50 8.52
C SER A 214 22.61 17.65 9.44
N TYR A 215 21.48 17.88 8.81
CA TYR A 215 20.18 17.93 9.49
C TYR A 215 19.21 17.00 8.76
N ASP A 216 18.72 16.00 9.49
CA ASP A 216 17.73 15.04 9.03
C ASP A 216 16.47 15.24 9.85
N ALA A 217 15.32 15.27 9.19
CA ALA A 217 14.02 15.33 9.81
C ALA A 217 13.08 14.32 9.16
N SER A 218 12.25 13.68 9.98
CA SER A 218 11.21 12.77 9.53
C SER A 218 9.93 13.00 10.30
N ASP A 219 8.81 12.89 9.61
CA ASP A 219 7.46 12.90 10.15
C ASP A 219 6.66 11.78 9.50
N ASN A 220 6.02 10.97 10.31
CA ASN A 220 5.11 9.93 9.84
C ASN A 220 3.80 10.00 10.62
N ARG A 221 2.70 10.17 9.89
CA ARG A 221 1.35 10.16 10.42
C ARG A 221 0.57 8.99 9.82
N THR A 222 0.10 8.10 10.69
CA THR A 222 -0.79 7.00 10.32
C THR A 222 -2.15 7.21 10.96
N SER A 223 -3.21 7.09 10.18
CA SER A 223 -4.60 7.20 10.59
C SER A 223 -5.33 5.90 10.27
N HIS A 224 -5.98 5.30 11.26
CA HIS A 224 -6.83 4.12 11.13
C HIS A 224 -8.25 4.54 11.47
N GLU A 225 -9.09 4.74 10.46
CA GLU A 225 -10.51 5.02 10.61
C GLU A 225 -11.30 3.75 10.39
N ARG A 226 -12.09 3.32 11.37
CA ARG A 226 -13.03 2.21 11.27
C ARG A 226 -14.45 2.76 11.34
N LYS A 227 -15.22 2.57 10.28
CA LYS A 227 -16.63 2.94 10.22
C LYS A 227 -17.50 1.74 10.53
N LEU A 228 -18.55 1.95 11.31
CA LEU A 228 -19.58 0.95 11.50
C LEU A 228 -20.28 0.68 10.17
N TYR A 229 -20.45 -0.59 9.83
CA TYR A 229 -21.24 -1.02 8.68
C TYR A 229 -22.00 -2.32 8.98
N GLN A 230 -22.98 -2.63 8.13
CA GLN A 230 -23.87 -3.75 8.33
C GLN A 230 -23.84 -4.69 7.11
N LEU A 231 -24.04 -5.98 7.37
CA LEU A 231 -24.29 -7.00 6.38
C LEU A 231 -25.67 -7.58 6.60
N TYR A 232 -26.31 -7.98 5.50
CA TYR A 232 -27.73 -8.27 5.48
C TYR A 232 -28.02 -9.70 5.01
N SER A 233 -29.18 -10.23 5.43
CA SER A 233 -29.80 -11.42 4.84
C SER A 233 -31.14 -11.01 4.26
N TYR A 234 -31.50 -11.61 3.13
CA TYR A 234 -32.84 -11.43 2.56
C TYR A 234 -33.80 -12.46 3.12
N ASN A 235 -34.95 -11.98 3.60
CA ASN A 235 -36.05 -12.82 4.05
C ASN A 235 -37.15 -12.86 2.97
N SER A 236 -37.28 -13.99 2.29
CA SER A 236 -38.23 -14.18 1.19
C SER A 236 -39.71 -14.26 1.64
N GLN A 237 -39.96 -14.43 2.95
CA GLN A 237 -41.37 -14.56 3.43
C GLN A 237 -42.03 -13.17 3.55
N ASN A 238 -41.27 -12.16 3.92
CA ASN A 238 -41.76 -10.77 4.11
C ASN A 238 -41.07 -9.76 3.18
N GLU A 239 -40.24 -10.25 2.25
CA GLU A 239 -39.47 -9.45 1.27
C GLU A 239 -38.61 -8.34 1.94
N SER A 240 -38.06 -8.62 3.15
CA SER A 240 -37.23 -7.68 3.89
C SER A 240 -35.75 -8.02 3.83
N TYR A 241 -34.93 -7.00 4.11
CA TYR A 241 -33.48 -7.12 4.29
C TYR A 241 -33.16 -6.96 5.76
N ASP A 242 -32.90 -8.05 6.45
CA ASP A 242 -32.66 -8.08 7.89
C ASP A 242 -31.15 -7.92 8.17
N VAL A 243 -30.80 -7.05 9.13
CA VAL A 243 -29.42 -6.91 9.57
C VAL A 243 -28.96 -8.19 10.25
N SER A 244 -28.03 -8.89 9.64
CA SER A 244 -27.47 -10.15 10.16
C SER A 244 -26.16 -9.94 10.91
N LYS A 245 -25.42 -8.89 10.57
CA LYS A 245 -24.13 -8.61 11.19
C LYS A 245 -23.85 -7.12 11.20
N THR A 246 -23.40 -6.60 12.35
CA THR A 246 -22.88 -5.24 12.51
C THR A 246 -21.38 -5.34 12.80
N ILE A 247 -20.57 -4.58 12.09
CA ILE A 247 -19.12 -4.64 12.14
C ILE A 247 -18.57 -3.26 12.49
N ASN A 248 -17.47 -3.21 13.25
CA ASN A 248 -16.85 -1.98 13.75
C ASN A 248 -17.80 -1.16 14.66
N ASP A 249 -18.51 -1.83 15.55
CA ASP A 249 -19.37 -1.18 16.54
C ASP A 249 -18.67 -1.12 17.91
N PRO A 250 -18.37 0.08 18.44
CA PRO A 250 -18.54 1.39 17.80
C PRO A 250 -17.48 1.70 16.74
N SER A 251 -17.78 2.68 15.88
CA SER A 251 -16.79 3.27 14.97
C SER A 251 -15.62 3.86 15.77
N SER A 252 -14.43 3.83 15.19
CA SER A 252 -13.22 4.32 15.87
C SER A 252 -12.26 5.03 14.93
N LEU A 253 -11.53 5.99 15.47
CA LEU A 253 -10.43 6.67 14.80
C LEU A 253 -9.19 6.61 15.69
N TYR A 254 -8.14 6.01 15.19
CA TYR A 254 -6.82 6.01 15.82
C TYR A 254 -5.83 6.77 14.95
N VAL A 255 -5.10 7.71 15.54
CA VAL A 255 -4.07 8.48 14.85
C VAL A 255 -2.75 8.31 15.59
N ASN A 256 -1.73 7.87 14.89
CA ASN A 256 -0.36 7.81 15.38
C ASN A 256 0.51 8.83 14.64
N MET A 257 1.32 9.57 15.36
CA MET A 257 2.27 10.54 14.81
C MET A 257 3.65 10.26 15.41
N ASN A 258 4.60 10.00 14.53
CA ASN A 258 6.02 9.85 14.88
C ASN A 258 6.80 10.92 14.15
N ASN A 259 7.55 11.72 14.89
CA ASN A 259 8.49 12.69 14.34
C ASN A 259 9.86 12.51 14.96
N GLY A 260 10.87 12.85 14.21
CA GLY A 260 12.25 12.79 14.67
C GLY A 260 13.11 13.75 13.88
N ASN A 261 14.14 14.26 14.53
CA ASN A 261 15.18 15.01 13.87
C ASN A 261 16.54 14.64 14.43
N ASN A 262 17.56 14.81 13.61
CA ASN A 262 18.95 14.59 13.98
C ASN A 262 19.81 15.72 13.41
N LEU A 263 20.63 16.32 14.26
CA LEU A 263 21.65 17.29 13.87
C LEU A 263 23.03 16.69 14.15
N ASN A 264 23.84 16.62 13.12
CA ASN A 264 25.24 16.19 13.25
C ASN A 264 26.17 17.31 12.80
N ILE A 265 27.21 17.56 13.58
CA ILE A 265 28.27 18.55 13.26
C ILE A 265 29.60 17.81 13.39
N GLN A 266 30.40 17.87 12.33
CA GLN A 266 31.71 17.24 12.29
C GLN A 266 32.78 18.28 11.84
N ALA A 267 33.88 18.30 12.55
CA ALA A 267 35.08 19.04 12.17
C ALA A 267 36.23 18.04 11.95
N GLN A 268 36.94 18.20 10.86
CA GLN A 268 38.04 17.31 10.47
C GLN A 268 39.24 18.15 10.03
N LEU A 269 40.41 17.78 10.49
CA LEU A 269 41.70 18.26 9.97
C LEU A 269 42.41 17.09 9.29
N SER A 270 42.91 17.29 8.10
CA SER A 270 43.72 16.34 7.39
C SER A 270 45.00 16.96 6.87
N TYR A 271 46.10 16.25 7.01
CA TYR A 271 47.42 16.70 6.52
C TYR A 271 48.00 15.60 5.60
N SER A 272 48.42 16.04 4.41
CA SER A 272 49.06 15.17 3.43
C SER A 272 50.32 15.80 2.91
N THR A 273 51.42 15.08 2.96
CA THR A 273 52.72 15.51 2.41
C THR A 273 53.41 14.38 1.66
N THR A 274 54.17 14.72 0.65
CA THR A 274 55.02 13.77 -0.04
C THR A 274 56.40 13.89 0.50
N ILE A 275 56.92 12.83 1.08
CA ILE A 275 58.33 12.75 1.53
C ILE A 275 59.13 12.20 0.36
N ALA A 276 59.98 13.04 -0.25
CA ALA A 276 60.92 12.58 -1.26
C ALA A 276 61.94 11.65 -0.60
N ARG A 277 62.07 10.44 -1.08
CA ARG A 277 63.19 9.58 -0.78
C ARG A 277 64.28 9.88 -1.82
N ASP A 278 65.32 10.56 -1.43
CA ASP A 278 66.55 10.57 -2.17
C ASP A 278 67.18 9.17 -2.03
N HIS A 279 67.27 8.47 -3.15
CA HIS A 279 68.04 7.24 -3.27
C HIS A 279 69.29 7.56 -4.07
#